data_3739ed2e1868fb55db72113fb7a5e543
#
_entry.id   3739ed2e1868fb55db72113fb7a5e543
#
_cell.length_a   1.000
_cell.length_b   1.000
_cell.length_c   1.000
_cell.angle_alpha   90.00
_cell.angle_beta   90.00
_cell.angle_gamma   90.00
#
_symmetry.space_group_name_H-M   'P 1'
#
loop_
_entity.id
_entity.type
_entity.pdbx_description
1 polymer ?
#
loop_
_entity_poly.entity_id
_entity_poly.type
_entity_poly.pdbx_seq_one_letter_code
_entity_poly.pdbx_strand_id
1 'polypeptide(L)'
;MKLKSLHDITVGIQQLHKNEISHQDMKPSNVLSIRNKSKIGDLGRSLCLSPDVRCPYPLDFNGDPNYAPPEAFFLYGTSKEKKELYQMDSYMLGSLIVFYISGISFNTMMNAHLPVSIRDMVVSGKTYDEAKPDLINAYHEALLDFEKDIPLDDIRNDLTRIVEYLCNPDVARRGHPKNLGLQHRTPDYDLIRTYTELDKLYRKAEIGLLRK
;
A
#
# COMPACT_ATOMS: atom_id res chain seq x y z
N MET A 1 -10.86 -11.80 11.86
CA MET A 1 -9.96 -12.59 10.99
C MET A 1 -9.20 -11.76 9.97
N LYS A 2 -9.86 -10.95 9.14
CA LYS A 2 -9.19 -10.12 8.11
C LYS A 2 -8.10 -9.17 8.69
N LEU A 3 -8.38 -8.43 9.77
CA LEU A 3 -7.43 -7.50 10.37
C LEU A 3 -6.18 -8.19 10.94
N LYS A 4 -6.32 -9.39 11.51
CA LYS A 4 -5.17 -10.18 11.96
C LYS A 4 -4.28 -10.59 10.80
N SER A 5 -4.88 -11.02 9.68
CA SER A 5 -4.12 -11.31 8.45
C SER A 5 -3.34 -10.10 7.95
N LEU A 6 -3.97 -8.93 7.94
CA LEU A 6 -3.34 -7.68 7.53
C LEU A 6 -2.17 -7.29 8.45
N HIS A 7 -2.33 -7.46 9.75
CA HIS A 7 -1.23 -7.30 10.70
C HIS A 7 -0.06 -8.23 10.37
N ASP A 8 -0.31 -9.55 10.22
CA ASP A 8 0.72 -10.54 9.94
C ASP A 8 1.47 -10.25 8.63
N ILE A 9 0.74 -9.84 7.58
CA ILE A 9 1.32 -9.43 6.28
C ILE A 9 2.21 -8.21 6.47
N THR A 10 1.73 -7.17 7.17
CA THR A 10 2.49 -5.93 7.39
C THR A 10 3.78 -6.20 8.15
N VAL A 11 3.75 -7.09 9.16
CA VAL A 11 4.96 -7.54 9.86
C VAL A 11 5.92 -8.25 8.91
N GLY A 12 5.41 -9.10 8.00
CA GLY A 12 6.23 -9.76 6.98
C GLY A 12 6.93 -8.78 6.05
N ILE A 13 6.23 -7.76 5.55
CA ILE A 13 6.83 -6.72 4.71
C ILE A 13 7.87 -5.91 5.49
N GLN A 14 7.59 -5.54 6.73
CA GLN A 14 8.57 -4.85 7.57
C GLN A 14 9.83 -5.70 7.78
N GLN A 15 9.71 -7.01 7.88
CA GLN A 15 10.87 -7.90 7.98
C GLN A 15 11.67 -7.94 6.67
N LEU A 16 11.00 -7.96 5.51
CA LEU A 16 11.68 -7.85 4.21
C LEU A 16 12.45 -6.55 4.10
N HIS A 17 11.82 -5.40 4.41
CA HIS A 17 12.46 -4.08 4.38
C HIS A 17 13.69 -4.00 5.32
N LYS A 18 13.63 -4.61 6.52
CA LYS A 18 14.77 -4.68 7.44
C LYS A 18 15.93 -5.52 6.89
N ASN A 19 15.64 -6.47 6.01
CA ASN A 19 16.66 -7.27 5.31
C ASN A 19 16.99 -6.72 3.92
N GLU A 20 16.69 -5.45 3.68
CA GLU A 20 16.99 -4.77 2.41
C GLU A 20 16.31 -5.39 1.19
N ILE A 21 15.12 -5.94 1.38
CA ILE A 21 14.31 -6.54 0.32
C ILE A 21 13.02 -5.76 0.17
N SER A 22 12.71 -5.32 -1.05
CA SER A 22 11.42 -4.80 -1.44
C SER A 22 10.64 -5.91 -2.19
N HIS A 23 9.35 -6.05 -1.90
CA HIS A 23 8.54 -7.16 -2.43
C HIS A 23 8.10 -6.95 -3.88
N GLN A 24 7.67 -5.76 -4.22
CA GLN A 24 7.27 -5.27 -5.55
C GLN A 24 6.07 -5.97 -6.25
N ASP A 25 5.45 -6.98 -5.65
CA ASP A 25 4.26 -7.67 -6.22
C ASP A 25 3.27 -8.11 -5.13
N MET A 26 2.91 -7.19 -4.22
CA MET A 26 1.92 -7.50 -3.19
C MET A 26 0.51 -7.50 -3.77
N LYS A 27 -0.14 -8.65 -3.70
CA LYS A 27 -1.52 -8.89 -4.14
C LYS A 27 -2.14 -10.07 -3.40
N PRO A 28 -3.46 -10.25 -3.43
CA PRO A 28 -4.13 -11.30 -2.67
C PRO A 28 -3.65 -12.72 -3.00
N SER A 29 -3.30 -13.00 -4.26
CA SER A 29 -2.80 -14.31 -4.68
C SER A 29 -1.44 -14.67 -4.08
N ASN A 30 -0.67 -13.67 -3.65
CA ASN A 30 0.64 -13.85 -3.01
C ASN A 30 0.53 -13.92 -1.48
N VAL A 31 -0.69 -13.95 -0.93
CA VAL A 31 -0.90 -14.13 0.51
C VAL A 31 -1.26 -15.58 0.80
N LEU A 32 -0.41 -16.23 1.58
CA LEU A 32 -0.61 -17.60 2.05
C LEU A 32 -1.24 -17.58 3.43
N SER A 33 -2.42 -18.21 3.57
CA SER A 33 -3.09 -18.39 4.85
C SER A 33 -2.95 -19.82 5.31
N ILE A 34 -2.20 -20.03 6.40
CA ILE A 34 -1.97 -21.35 6.99
C ILE A 34 -2.48 -21.33 8.42
N ARG A 35 -3.55 -22.06 8.70
CA ARG A 35 -4.25 -22.05 9.99
C ARG A 35 -4.68 -20.60 10.32
N ASN A 36 -4.21 -20.05 11.43
CA ASN A 36 -4.56 -18.67 11.86
C ASN A 36 -3.44 -17.64 11.60
N LYS A 37 -2.52 -17.95 10.68
CA LYS A 37 -1.41 -17.05 10.32
C LYS A 37 -1.45 -16.76 8.84
N SER A 38 -1.15 -15.52 8.48
CA SER A 38 -0.96 -15.10 7.11
C SER A 38 0.49 -14.72 6.86
N LYS A 39 0.99 -15.09 5.68
CA LYS A 39 2.34 -14.77 5.22
C LYS A 39 2.26 -14.21 3.82
N ILE A 40 3.08 -13.22 3.54
CA ILE A 40 3.34 -12.81 2.16
C ILE A 40 4.34 -13.79 1.55
N GLY A 41 4.08 -14.21 0.32
CA GLY A 41 4.91 -15.14 -0.44
C GLY A 41 5.14 -14.66 -1.85
N ASP A 42 5.74 -15.51 -2.68
CA ASP A 42 6.13 -15.21 -4.05
C ASP A 42 7.10 -14.02 -4.17
N LEU A 43 8.35 -14.28 -3.80
CA LEU A 43 9.43 -13.30 -3.89
C LEU A 43 10.07 -13.22 -5.28
N GLY A 44 9.44 -13.82 -6.30
CA GLY A 44 9.99 -13.87 -7.66
C GLY A 44 10.22 -12.51 -8.32
N ARG A 45 9.53 -11.46 -7.83
CA ARG A 45 9.69 -10.07 -8.29
C ARG A 45 10.37 -9.15 -7.28
N SER A 46 10.80 -9.69 -6.16
CA SER A 46 11.44 -8.94 -5.09
C SER A 46 12.80 -8.42 -5.52
N LEU A 47 13.12 -7.24 -5.03
CA LEU A 47 14.42 -6.59 -5.27
C LEU A 47 15.24 -6.60 -3.99
N CYS A 48 16.46 -7.17 -4.06
CA CYS A 48 17.45 -7.02 -3.01
C CYS A 48 18.16 -5.67 -3.20
N LEU A 49 18.12 -4.83 -2.17
CA LEU A 49 18.63 -3.47 -2.20
C LEU A 49 19.98 -3.35 -1.47
N SER A 50 20.59 -4.48 -1.10
CA SER A 50 21.95 -4.51 -0.57
C SER A 50 22.94 -4.09 -1.65
N PRO A 51 23.94 -3.23 -1.35
CA PRO A 51 24.95 -2.80 -2.31
C PRO A 51 25.76 -3.94 -2.89
N ASP A 52 25.88 -5.04 -2.15
CA ASP A 52 26.69 -6.21 -2.53
C ASP A 52 25.96 -7.15 -3.50
N VAL A 53 24.68 -6.94 -3.74
CA VAL A 53 23.85 -7.80 -4.61
C VAL A 53 23.50 -7.05 -5.89
N ARG A 54 23.98 -7.56 -7.01
CA ARG A 54 23.61 -7.02 -8.33
C ARG A 54 22.17 -7.46 -8.65
N CYS A 55 21.28 -6.49 -8.76
CA CYS A 55 19.90 -6.77 -9.18
C CYS A 55 19.90 -7.32 -10.62
N PRO A 56 19.39 -8.55 -10.86
CA PRO A 56 19.45 -9.18 -12.18
C PRO A 56 18.42 -8.61 -13.18
N TYR A 57 17.49 -7.79 -12.74
CA TYR A 57 16.41 -7.25 -13.56
C TYR A 57 16.56 -5.74 -13.76
N PRO A 58 16.09 -5.20 -14.92
CA PRO A 58 15.86 -3.77 -15.05
C PRO A 58 14.97 -3.30 -13.88
N LEU A 59 15.29 -2.13 -13.38
CA LEU A 59 14.53 -1.56 -12.26
C LEU A 59 13.13 -1.05 -12.67
N ASP A 60 12.54 -1.54 -13.72
CA ASP A 60 11.17 -1.22 -14.13
C ASP A 60 10.18 -1.88 -13.18
N PHE A 61 9.04 -1.24 -12.96
CA PHE A 61 7.98 -1.83 -12.16
C PHE A 61 7.45 -3.09 -12.87
N ASN A 62 7.60 -4.23 -12.23
CA ASN A 62 7.20 -5.55 -12.75
C ASN A 62 6.02 -6.17 -11.98
N GLY A 63 5.39 -5.42 -11.06
CA GLY A 63 4.27 -5.88 -10.24
C GLY A 63 2.95 -5.97 -11.00
N ASP A 64 1.90 -6.32 -10.26
CA ASP A 64 0.53 -6.36 -10.80
C ASP A 64 -0.01 -4.93 -10.96
N PRO A 65 -0.42 -4.50 -12.18
CA PRO A 65 -0.94 -3.14 -12.41
C PRO A 65 -2.14 -2.78 -11.54
N ASN A 66 -2.96 -3.75 -11.15
CA ASN A 66 -4.12 -3.50 -10.29
C ASN A 66 -3.76 -3.08 -8.85
N TYR A 67 -2.51 -3.29 -8.45
CA TYR A 67 -2.00 -2.95 -7.12
C TYR A 67 -0.84 -1.96 -7.18
N ALA A 68 -0.34 -1.66 -8.37
CA ALA A 68 0.78 -0.75 -8.59
C ALA A 68 0.45 0.69 -8.15
N PRO A 69 1.40 1.41 -7.53
CA PRO A 69 1.20 2.82 -7.25
C PRO A 69 1.13 3.64 -8.55
N PRO A 70 0.38 4.78 -8.54
CA PRO A 70 0.18 5.58 -9.76
C PRO A 70 1.48 6.02 -10.44
N GLU A 71 2.50 6.40 -9.67
CA GLU A 71 3.79 6.83 -10.21
C GLU A 71 4.49 5.77 -11.07
N ALA A 72 4.21 4.50 -10.84
CA ALA A 72 4.78 3.41 -11.63
C ALA A 72 4.33 3.44 -13.10
N PHE A 73 3.11 3.93 -13.36
CA PHE A 73 2.56 4.02 -14.72
C PHE A 73 3.13 5.19 -15.53
N PHE A 74 3.64 6.22 -14.84
CA PHE A 74 4.22 7.41 -15.48
C PHE A 74 5.75 7.32 -15.57
N LEU A 75 6.37 6.19 -15.22
CA LEU A 75 7.81 6.04 -15.12
C LEU A 75 8.47 7.12 -14.25
N TYR A 76 7.71 7.65 -13.31
CA TYR A 76 8.16 8.66 -12.36
C TYR A 76 9.20 8.05 -11.42
N GLY A 77 10.32 8.76 -11.23
CA GLY A 77 11.37 8.28 -10.32
C GLY A 77 12.13 7.05 -10.85
N THR A 78 12.59 7.09 -12.10
CA THR A 78 13.40 6.01 -12.70
C THR A 78 14.74 5.79 -11.99
N SER A 79 15.21 6.77 -11.20
CA SER A 79 16.31 6.58 -10.26
C SER A 79 15.80 5.90 -9.01
N LYS A 80 15.78 4.60 -8.99
CA LYS A 80 15.16 3.81 -7.92
C LYS A 80 16.00 3.84 -6.65
N GLU A 81 15.81 4.89 -5.89
CA GLU A 81 16.30 4.92 -4.52
C GLU A 81 15.56 3.88 -3.68
N LYS A 82 16.27 3.29 -2.74
CA LYS A 82 15.76 2.30 -1.77
C LYS A 82 14.45 2.74 -1.11
N LYS A 83 14.34 4.02 -0.79
CA LYS A 83 13.15 4.66 -0.24
C LYS A 83 11.93 4.53 -1.15
N GLU A 84 12.09 4.82 -2.44
CA GLU A 84 10.98 4.79 -3.41
C GLU A 84 10.39 3.39 -3.55
N LEU A 85 11.25 2.36 -3.60
CA LEU A 85 10.81 0.98 -3.70
C LEU A 85 10.02 0.53 -2.45
N TYR A 86 10.42 0.94 -1.26
CA TYR A 86 9.66 0.67 -0.05
C TYR A 86 8.35 1.46 0.03
N GLN A 87 8.32 2.67 -0.53
CA GLN A 87 7.08 3.44 -0.65
C GLN A 87 6.10 2.82 -1.66
N MET A 88 6.61 2.18 -2.73
CA MET A 88 5.77 1.38 -3.63
C MET A 88 5.15 0.19 -2.89
N ASP A 89 5.94 -0.54 -2.10
CA ASP A 89 5.43 -1.61 -1.24
C ASP A 89 4.37 -1.10 -0.25
N SER A 90 4.55 0.10 0.31
CA SER A 90 3.56 0.71 1.21
C SER A 90 2.22 0.96 0.52
N TYR A 91 2.24 1.44 -0.73
CA TYR A 91 1.02 1.63 -1.52
C TYR A 91 0.32 0.29 -1.80
N MET A 92 1.07 -0.70 -2.26
CA MET A 92 0.52 -2.03 -2.53
C MET A 92 -0.08 -2.67 -1.28
N LEU A 93 0.54 -2.46 -0.10
CA LEU A 93 -0.03 -2.88 1.18
C LEU A 93 -1.37 -2.19 1.47
N GLY A 94 -1.47 -0.88 1.26
CA GLY A 94 -2.72 -0.13 1.40
C GLY A 94 -3.81 -0.65 0.45
N SER A 95 -3.47 -0.89 -0.82
CA SER A 95 -4.39 -1.47 -1.81
C SER A 95 -4.84 -2.89 -1.42
N LEU A 96 -3.96 -3.67 -0.81
CA LEU A 96 -4.29 -5.00 -0.28
C LEU A 96 -5.24 -4.90 0.92
N ILE A 97 -5.09 -3.91 1.80
CA ILE A 97 -6.04 -3.64 2.90
C ILE A 97 -7.44 -3.38 2.33
N VAL A 98 -7.54 -2.52 1.30
CA VAL A 98 -8.80 -2.23 0.63
C VAL A 98 -9.41 -3.51 0.05
N PHE A 99 -8.64 -4.33 -0.65
CA PHE A 99 -9.13 -5.60 -1.18
C PHE A 99 -9.69 -6.52 -0.09
N TYR A 100 -9.08 -6.61 1.06
CA TYR A 100 -9.56 -7.45 2.16
C TYR A 100 -10.92 -6.98 2.73
N ILE A 101 -11.24 -5.71 2.61
CA ILE A 101 -12.51 -5.14 3.09
C ILE A 101 -13.56 -5.15 1.98
N SER A 102 -13.24 -4.55 0.84
CA SER A 102 -14.17 -4.22 -0.26
C SER A 102 -14.22 -5.29 -1.36
N GLY A 103 -13.22 -6.18 -1.44
CA GLY A 103 -13.13 -7.20 -2.49
C GLY A 103 -12.54 -6.72 -3.81
N ILE A 104 -12.20 -5.43 -3.92
CA ILE A 104 -11.54 -4.82 -5.08
C ILE A 104 -10.28 -4.06 -4.63
N SER A 105 -9.33 -3.83 -5.54
CA SER A 105 -8.12 -3.06 -5.24
C SER A 105 -8.43 -1.56 -5.11
N PHE A 106 -7.55 -0.83 -4.43
CA PHE A 106 -7.67 0.62 -4.34
C PHE A 106 -7.57 1.31 -5.70
N ASN A 107 -6.74 0.77 -6.61
CA ASN A 107 -6.66 1.25 -7.99
C ASN A 107 -8.00 1.12 -8.73
N THR A 108 -8.72 0.02 -8.51
CA THR A 108 -10.05 -0.15 -9.11
C THR A 108 -11.03 0.91 -8.59
N MET A 109 -11.00 1.24 -7.29
CA MET A 109 -11.80 2.33 -6.74
C MET A 109 -11.40 3.68 -7.32
N MET A 110 -10.10 4.01 -7.34
CA MET A 110 -9.61 5.26 -7.92
C MET A 110 -9.98 5.41 -9.38
N ASN A 111 -9.87 4.35 -10.18
CA ASN A 111 -10.18 4.38 -11.61
C ASN A 111 -11.65 4.73 -11.90
N ALA A 112 -12.57 4.44 -10.98
CA ALA A 112 -13.97 4.83 -11.11
C ALA A 112 -14.16 6.36 -11.09
N HIS A 113 -13.27 7.08 -10.42
CA HIS A 113 -13.31 8.54 -10.23
C HIS A 113 -12.33 9.30 -11.13
N LEU A 114 -11.43 8.60 -11.84
CA LEU A 114 -10.51 9.25 -12.77
C LEU A 114 -11.24 9.75 -14.03
N PRO A 115 -10.88 10.94 -14.53
CA PRO A 115 -11.30 11.39 -15.85
C PRO A 115 -10.91 10.36 -16.94
N VAL A 116 -11.77 10.19 -17.95
CA VAL A 116 -11.52 9.24 -19.05
C VAL A 116 -10.15 9.47 -19.71
N SER A 117 -9.71 10.74 -19.81
CA SER A 117 -8.41 11.13 -20.38
C SER A 117 -7.20 10.63 -19.58
N ILE A 118 -7.38 10.13 -18.37
CA ILE A 118 -6.30 9.69 -17.48
C ILE A 118 -6.45 8.23 -17.07
N ARG A 119 -7.62 7.62 -17.28
CA ARG A 119 -7.87 6.21 -16.87
C ARG A 119 -6.85 5.23 -17.44
N ASP A 120 -6.41 5.46 -18.64
CA ASP A 120 -5.27 4.76 -19.19
C ASP A 120 -4.03 5.65 -19.03
N MET A 121 -3.41 5.53 -17.85
CA MET A 121 -2.27 6.35 -17.47
C MET A 121 -1.09 6.17 -18.45
N VAL A 122 -0.93 4.97 -19.00
CA VAL A 122 0.16 4.64 -19.93
C VAL A 122 -0.04 5.32 -21.30
N VAL A 123 -1.29 5.44 -21.74
CA VAL A 123 -1.65 5.99 -23.07
C VAL A 123 -1.99 7.48 -23.00
N SER A 124 -2.20 8.03 -21.81
CA SER A 124 -2.62 9.44 -21.64
C SER A 124 -1.63 10.46 -22.23
N GLY A 125 -0.36 10.09 -22.36
CA GLY A 125 0.71 10.99 -22.79
C GLY A 125 1.04 12.11 -21.79
N LYS A 126 0.37 12.12 -20.62
CA LYS A 126 0.64 13.09 -19.53
C LYS A 126 1.82 12.64 -18.70
N THR A 127 2.52 13.60 -18.12
CA THR A 127 3.48 13.35 -17.06
C THR A 127 2.76 13.09 -15.73
N TYR A 128 3.47 12.51 -14.76
CA TYR A 128 2.93 12.29 -13.42
C TYR A 128 2.49 13.61 -12.76
N ASP A 129 3.27 14.68 -12.89
CA ASP A 129 2.95 15.99 -12.31
C ASP A 129 1.70 16.60 -12.92
N GLU A 130 1.46 16.43 -14.23
CA GLU A 130 0.24 16.86 -14.91
C GLU A 130 -0.99 16.06 -14.50
N ALA A 131 -0.83 14.78 -14.21
CA ALA A 131 -1.92 13.90 -13.76
C ALA A 131 -2.20 14.00 -12.26
N LYS A 132 -1.23 14.47 -11.46
CA LYS A 132 -1.28 14.49 -10.00
C LYS A 132 -2.54 15.13 -9.40
N PRO A 133 -3.05 16.28 -9.88
CA PRO A 133 -4.29 16.85 -9.35
C PRO A 133 -5.50 15.92 -9.51
N ASP A 134 -5.64 15.28 -10.67
CA ASP A 134 -6.73 14.34 -10.94
C ASP A 134 -6.59 13.06 -10.12
N LEU A 135 -5.35 12.57 -9.94
CA LEU A 135 -5.04 11.43 -9.08
C LEU A 135 -5.38 11.71 -7.61
N ILE A 136 -5.10 12.93 -7.11
CA ILE A 136 -5.42 13.33 -5.74
C ILE A 136 -6.94 13.41 -5.56
N ASN A 137 -7.68 13.97 -6.52
CA ASN A 137 -9.14 14.03 -6.45
C ASN A 137 -9.75 12.61 -6.45
N ALA A 138 -9.35 11.75 -7.37
CA ALA A 138 -9.82 10.38 -7.44
C ALA A 138 -9.47 9.57 -6.17
N TYR A 139 -8.31 9.82 -5.59
CA TYR A 139 -7.88 9.23 -4.33
C TYR A 139 -8.81 9.62 -3.16
N HIS A 140 -9.20 10.88 -3.04
CA HIS A 140 -10.11 11.30 -1.98
C HIS A 140 -11.49 10.66 -2.13
N GLU A 141 -12.03 10.62 -3.35
CA GLU A 141 -13.32 9.96 -3.62
C GLU A 141 -13.24 8.45 -3.34
N ALA A 142 -12.16 7.80 -3.74
CA ALA A 142 -11.93 6.38 -3.44
C ALA A 142 -11.84 6.09 -1.94
N LEU A 143 -11.25 6.99 -1.14
CA LEU A 143 -11.23 6.87 0.31
C LEU A 143 -12.64 6.96 0.92
N LEU A 144 -13.48 7.87 0.41
CA LEU A 144 -14.87 7.99 0.85
C LEU A 144 -15.67 6.72 0.53
N ASP A 145 -15.43 6.10 -0.62
CA ASP A 145 -16.09 4.83 -0.96
C ASP A 145 -15.57 3.68 -0.09
N PHE A 146 -14.25 3.59 0.12
CA PHE A 146 -13.68 2.60 1.03
C PHE A 146 -14.23 2.73 2.46
N GLU A 147 -14.38 3.96 2.96
CA GLU A 147 -14.92 4.20 4.29
C GLU A 147 -16.35 3.61 4.46
N LYS A 148 -17.19 3.73 3.43
CA LYS A 148 -18.54 3.15 3.42
C LYS A 148 -18.54 1.63 3.47
N ASP A 149 -17.52 0.98 2.89
CA ASP A 149 -17.40 -0.48 2.85
C ASP A 149 -16.97 -1.08 4.20
N ILE A 150 -16.48 -0.27 5.14
CA ILE A 150 -16.04 -0.76 6.45
C ILE A 150 -17.27 -1.02 7.35
N PRO A 151 -17.55 -2.29 7.69
CA PRO A 151 -18.82 -2.65 8.34
C PRO A 151 -18.87 -2.32 9.84
N LEU A 152 -17.75 -1.98 10.46
CA LEU A 152 -17.63 -1.70 11.90
C LEU A 152 -17.30 -0.23 12.12
N ASP A 153 -18.26 0.53 12.68
CA ASP A 153 -18.10 1.96 12.95
C ASP A 153 -16.91 2.26 13.86
N ASP A 154 -16.69 1.41 14.85
CA ASP A 154 -15.61 1.58 15.84
C ASP A 154 -14.20 1.61 15.25
N ILE A 155 -14.00 1.03 14.07
CA ILE A 155 -12.69 0.97 13.41
C ILE A 155 -12.64 1.76 12.10
N ARG A 156 -13.77 2.28 11.62
CA ARG A 156 -13.92 2.89 10.29
C ARG A 156 -12.89 4.00 10.08
N ASN A 157 -12.92 5.03 10.89
CA ASN A 157 -12.03 6.19 10.75
C ASN A 157 -10.55 5.80 10.86
N ASP A 158 -10.21 4.92 11.80
CA ASP A 158 -8.83 4.51 12.01
C ASP A 158 -8.30 3.67 10.83
N LEU A 159 -9.12 2.77 10.28
CA LEU A 159 -8.73 1.94 9.14
C LEU A 159 -8.64 2.76 7.84
N THR A 160 -9.58 3.68 7.61
CA THR A 160 -9.54 4.64 6.49
C THR A 160 -8.25 5.46 6.55
N ARG A 161 -7.87 5.99 7.72
CA ARG A 161 -6.62 6.73 7.90
C ARG A 161 -5.38 5.89 7.57
N ILE A 162 -5.37 4.59 7.87
CA ILE A 162 -4.26 3.72 7.48
C ILE A 162 -4.13 3.65 5.96
N VAL A 163 -5.22 3.45 5.25
CA VAL A 163 -5.23 3.44 3.78
C VAL A 163 -4.85 4.81 3.23
N GLU A 164 -5.36 5.89 3.83
CA GLU A 164 -5.04 7.26 3.46
C GLU A 164 -3.54 7.52 3.42
N TYR A 165 -2.79 7.21 4.46
CA TYR A 165 -1.35 7.48 4.43
C TYR A 165 -0.54 6.45 3.64
N LEU A 166 -1.03 5.21 3.46
CA LEU A 166 -0.35 4.19 2.65
C LEU A 166 -0.56 4.41 1.15
N CYS A 167 -1.76 4.80 0.73
CA CYS A 167 -2.13 4.93 -0.67
C CYS A 167 -2.05 6.36 -1.21
N ASN A 168 -1.43 7.29 -0.49
CA ASN A 168 -1.31 8.66 -0.99
C ASN A 168 -0.60 8.68 -2.35
N PRO A 169 -1.22 9.24 -3.41
CA PRO A 169 -0.58 9.36 -4.71
C PRO A 169 0.63 10.31 -4.66
N ASP A 170 0.64 11.30 -3.78
CA ASP A 170 1.84 12.10 -3.54
C ASP A 170 2.87 11.30 -2.74
N VAL A 171 3.89 10.81 -3.42
CA VAL A 171 4.97 9.99 -2.82
C VAL A 171 5.62 10.70 -1.62
N ALA A 172 5.76 12.04 -1.66
CA ALA A 172 6.33 12.81 -0.56
C ALA A 172 5.45 12.82 0.71
N ARG A 173 4.16 12.50 0.57
CA ARG A 173 3.19 12.41 1.67
C ARG A 173 2.84 10.98 2.05
N ARG A 174 3.37 9.99 1.31
CA ARG A 174 3.11 8.58 1.57
C ARG A 174 3.91 8.09 2.77
N GLY A 175 3.23 7.43 3.70
CA GLY A 175 3.80 6.88 4.92
C GLY A 175 3.11 7.42 6.17
N HIS A 176 3.40 6.78 7.30
CA HIS A 176 2.75 7.16 8.55
C HIS A 176 3.10 8.62 8.95
N PRO A 177 2.12 9.49 9.26
CA PRO A 177 2.35 10.93 9.48
C PRO A 177 3.42 11.23 10.55
N LYS A 178 3.50 10.40 11.59
CA LYS A 178 4.54 10.56 12.64
C LYS A 178 5.95 10.20 12.16
N ASN A 179 6.08 9.41 11.09
CA ASN A 179 7.39 9.14 10.49
C ASN A 179 7.81 10.30 9.59
N LEU A 180 6.88 10.86 8.83
CA LEU A 180 7.12 12.05 8.00
C LEU A 180 7.55 13.27 8.81
N GLY A 181 7.03 13.44 10.03
CA GLY A 181 7.38 14.55 10.93
C GLY A 181 8.71 14.38 11.68
N LEU A 182 9.28 13.20 11.71
CA LEU A 182 10.50 12.88 12.45
C LEU A 182 11.72 12.84 11.51
N GLN A 183 12.14 14.01 11.04
CA GLN A 183 13.12 14.20 9.96
C GLN A 183 14.44 13.42 10.03
N HIS A 184 14.76 12.67 11.09
CA HIS A 184 16.09 12.03 11.19
C HIS A 184 16.17 10.71 11.96
N ARG A 185 15.05 10.12 12.41
CA ARG A 185 15.10 8.92 13.28
C ARG A 185 14.39 7.69 12.74
N THR A 186 13.31 7.87 12.00
CA THR A 186 12.53 6.74 11.47
C THR A 186 12.26 7.00 10.00
N PRO A 187 12.60 6.07 9.10
CA PRO A 187 12.25 6.21 7.68
C PRO A 187 10.73 6.34 7.52
N ASP A 188 10.29 7.17 6.58
CA ASP A 188 8.88 7.38 6.26
C ASP A 188 8.16 6.09 5.80
N TYR A 189 8.88 5.17 5.17
CA TYR A 189 8.41 3.85 4.76
C TYR A 189 8.38 2.80 5.89
N ASP A 190 8.79 3.13 7.13
CA ASP A 190 8.76 2.18 8.26
C ASP A 190 7.31 1.81 8.63
N LEU A 191 7.02 0.50 8.67
CA LEU A 191 5.69 -0.04 8.89
C LEU A 191 5.41 -0.44 10.34
N ILE A 192 6.33 -0.18 11.29
CA ILE A 192 6.15 -0.55 12.71
C ILE A 192 4.87 0.08 13.28
N ARG A 193 4.63 1.35 12.99
CA ARG A 193 3.42 2.04 13.46
C ARG A 193 2.16 1.48 12.80
N THR A 194 2.23 1.17 11.51
CA THR A 194 1.12 0.59 10.73
C THR A 194 0.69 -0.76 11.29
N TYR A 195 1.60 -1.70 11.50
CA TYR A 195 1.19 -3.00 12.05
C TYR A 195 0.74 -2.89 13.52
N THR A 196 1.29 -1.95 14.29
CA THR A 196 0.84 -1.69 15.66
C THR A 196 -0.60 -1.14 15.69
N GLU A 197 -0.94 -0.26 14.76
CA GLU A 197 -2.32 0.24 14.60
C GLU A 197 -3.26 -0.88 14.16
N LEU A 198 -2.87 -1.72 13.20
CA LEU A 198 -3.67 -2.87 12.76
C LEU A 198 -3.92 -3.89 13.91
N ASP A 199 -2.93 -4.14 14.79
CA ASP A 199 -3.14 -5.00 15.97
C ASP A 199 -4.18 -4.38 16.94
N LYS A 200 -4.08 -3.08 17.18
CA LYS A 200 -5.07 -2.37 18.01
C LYS A 200 -6.48 -2.44 17.42
N LEU A 201 -6.61 -2.25 16.11
CA LEU A 201 -7.89 -2.36 15.41
C LEU A 201 -8.44 -3.79 15.46
N TYR A 202 -7.59 -4.79 15.29
CA TYR A 202 -7.98 -6.19 15.42
C TYR A 202 -8.59 -6.45 16.81
N ARG A 203 -7.90 -6.05 17.89
CA ARG A 203 -8.40 -6.22 19.28
C ARG A 203 -9.71 -5.44 19.52
N LYS A 204 -9.79 -4.21 19.02
CA LYS A 204 -10.99 -3.38 19.12
C LYS A 204 -12.20 -4.03 18.44
N ALA A 205 -11.97 -4.58 17.24
CA ALA A 205 -13.01 -5.30 16.48
C ALA A 205 -13.46 -6.59 17.19
N GLU A 206 -12.54 -7.36 17.78
CA GLU A 206 -12.90 -8.55 18.57
C GLU A 206 -13.80 -8.18 19.75
N ILE A 207 -13.45 -7.14 20.51
CA ILE A 207 -14.26 -6.65 21.65
C ILE A 207 -15.64 -6.17 21.17
N GLY A 208 -15.69 -5.42 20.05
CA GLY A 208 -16.95 -4.93 19.47
C GLY A 208 -17.88 -6.05 19.01
N LEU A 209 -17.33 -7.15 18.50
CA LEU A 209 -18.11 -8.32 18.12
C LEU A 209 -18.66 -9.13 19.30
N LEU A 210 -17.95 -9.12 20.44
CA LEU A 210 -18.40 -9.80 21.66
C LEU A 210 -19.50 -9.03 22.42
N ARG A 211 -19.72 -7.75 22.07
CA ARG A 211 -20.74 -6.88 22.69
C ARG A 211 -22.08 -6.87 21.94
N LYS A 212 -22.14 -7.48 20.77
CA LYS A 212 -23.35 -7.69 19.97
C LYS A 212 -23.90 -9.09 20.15
#